data_edbbf3e192234dced6fd79568fcafbb7
#
_entry.id   edbbf3e192234dced6fd79568fcafbb7
#
_cell.length_a   1.000
_cell.length_b   1.000
_cell.length_c   1.000
_cell.angle_alpha   90.00
_cell.angle_beta   90.00
_cell.angle_gamma   90.00
#
_symmetry.space_group_name_H-M   'P 1'
#
loop_
_entity.id
_entity.type
_entity.pdbx_description
1 polymer ?
#
loop_
_entity_poly.entity_id
_entity_poly.type
_entity_poly.pdbx_seq_one_letter_code
_entity_poly.pdbx_strand_id
1 'polypeptide(L)'
;MGDLTGRNLVITGASSGIGEALALEAARRGGRVAIVARRADRLASVLERCREHSPDSTMVVADLSHLEDIEALADELVAALDGRVDVLINNAGVPKRRRTDQMTPADVEGVMAINYFSPVRLTLAMLPHMLDRNSGDIVNVSSMGVHMAAFGVSAYSASKAALELFTEGLYLELGKTGIRARVFVPGTTASEFSTDKPGNNPPFPSDPATTSSSEEVAVSLLDALERDEFVAFTGAREAQTAQKRNDDVNEWLATMRGVFTTM
;
A
#
# COMPACT_ATOMS: atom_id res chain seq x y z
N MET A 1 12.06 3.67 17.14
CA MET A 1 11.93 2.62 16.10
C MET A 1 11.29 1.42 16.76
N GLY A 2 10.09 1.05 16.28
CA GLY A 2 9.36 -0.11 16.81
C GLY A 2 10.13 -1.41 16.58
N ASP A 3 10.20 -2.24 17.59
CA ASP A 3 10.78 -3.58 17.53
C ASP A 3 9.74 -4.54 16.91
N LEU A 4 10.13 -5.25 15.84
CA LEU A 4 9.29 -6.24 15.18
C LEU A 4 9.74 -7.67 15.47
N THR A 5 10.64 -7.87 16.45
CA THR A 5 11.15 -9.18 16.84
C THR A 5 9.99 -10.14 17.17
N GLY A 6 10.01 -11.29 16.52
CA GLY A 6 8.99 -12.32 16.68
C GLY A 6 7.64 -12.04 16.00
N ARG A 7 7.53 -10.97 15.19
CA ARG A 7 6.36 -10.72 14.36
C ARG A 7 6.55 -11.26 12.94
N ASN A 8 5.51 -11.86 12.40
CA ASN A 8 5.44 -12.35 11.03
C ASN A 8 4.67 -11.35 10.16
N LEU A 9 5.31 -10.84 9.11
CA LEU A 9 4.73 -9.82 8.23
C LEU A 9 4.55 -10.35 6.81
N VAL A 10 3.39 -10.12 6.21
CA VAL A 10 3.16 -10.27 4.77
C VAL A 10 3.22 -8.90 4.12
N ILE A 11 4.07 -8.74 3.08
CA ILE A 11 4.25 -7.47 2.36
C ILE A 11 4.07 -7.70 0.87
N THR A 12 3.03 -7.10 0.29
CA THR A 12 2.77 -7.19 -1.15
C THR A 12 3.46 -6.08 -1.93
N GLY A 13 3.80 -6.35 -3.20
CA GLY A 13 4.50 -5.38 -4.06
C GLY A 13 5.97 -5.16 -3.67
N ALA A 14 6.61 -6.16 -3.07
CA ALA A 14 7.92 -6.04 -2.45
C ALA A 14 9.13 -6.09 -3.41
N SER A 15 8.91 -6.15 -4.73
CA SER A 15 10.03 -6.24 -5.70
C SER A 15 10.63 -4.90 -6.09
N SER A 16 10.15 -3.77 -5.57
CA SER A 16 10.71 -2.42 -5.78
C SER A 16 10.05 -1.36 -4.89
N GLY A 17 10.68 -0.19 -4.80
CA GLY A 17 10.12 1.01 -4.19
C GLY A 17 9.74 0.83 -2.72
N ILE A 18 8.58 1.35 -2.34
CA ILE A 18 8.10 1.31 -0.94
C ILE A 18 8.05 -0.13 -0.41
N GLY A 19 7.57 -1.10 -1.22
CA GLY A 19 7.44 -2.49 -0.78
C GLY A 19 8.78 -3.18 -0.53
N GLU A 20 9.79 -2.93 -1.36
CA GLU A 20 11.16 -3.39 -1.13
C GLU A 20 11.74 -2.77 0.15
N ALA A 21 11.63 -1.45 0.30
CA ALA A 21 12.12 -0.74 1.47
C ALA A 21 11.43 -1.21 2.77
N LEU A 22 10.11 -1.47 2.71
CA LEU A 22 9.36 -2.05 3.84
C LEU A 22 9.87 -3.43 4.24
N ALA A 23 10.13 -4.31 3.25
CA ALA A 23 10.63 -5.65 3.52
C ALA A 23 12.00 -5.62 4.21
N LEU A 24 12.92 -4.80 3.69
CA LEU A 24 14.26 -4.65 4.25
C LEU A 24 14.25 -4.04 5.65
N GLU A 25 13.49 -2.97 5.84
CA GLU A 25 13.40 -2.30 7.14
C GLU A 25 12.69 -3.16 8.19
N ALA A 26 11.63 -3.91 7.80
CA ALA A 26 10.96 -4.84 8.70
C ALA A 26 11.90 -5.97 9.13
N ALA A 27 12.68 -6.55 8.21
CA ALA A 27 13.69 -7.55 8.53
C ALA A 27 14.78 -6.99 9.45
N ARG A 28 15.27 -5.77 9.19
CA ARG A 28 16.25 -5.08 10.04
C ARG A 28 15.74 -4.83 11.47
N ARG A 29 14.42 -4.65 11.64
CA ARG A 29 13.76 -4.54 12.95
C ARG A 29 13.45 -5.89 13.60
N GLY A 30 13.95 -7.00 13.06
CA GLY A 30 13.78 -8.36 13.59
C GLY A 30 12.48 -9.05 13.21
N GLY A 31 11.67 -8.46 12.32
CA GLY A 31 10.46 -9.09 11.79
C GLY A 31 10.78 -10.17 10.76
N ARG A 32 10.07 -11.29 10.79
CA ARG A 32 10.10 -12.32 9.74
C ARG A 32 9.16 -11.90 8.62
N VAL A 33 9.64 -11.77 7.39
CA VAL A 33 8.85 -11.29 6.27
C VAL A 33 8.54 -12.38 5.26
N ALA A 34 7.29 -12.45 4.80
CA ALA A 34 6.87 -13.15 3.59
C ALA A 34 6.54 -12.12 2.53
N ILE A 35 7.38 -12.03 1.50
CA ILE A 35 7.30 -10.98 0.48
C ILE A 35 6.67 -11.49 -0.80
N VAL A 36 5.78 -10.69 -1.40
CA VAL A 36 4.98 -11.07 -2.58
C VAL A 36 5.17 -10.09 -3.71
N ALA A 37 5.51 -10.58 -4.91
CA ALA A 37 5.49 -9.80 -6.15
C ALA A 37 5.56 -10.73 -7.38
N ARG A 38 5.39 -10.17 -8.59
CA ARG A 38 5.44 -10.89 -9.86
C ARG A 38 6.84 -11.14 -10.39
N ARG A 39 7.78 -10.26 -10.08
CA ARG A 39 9.15 -10.28 -10.64
C ARG A 39 10.03 -11.16 -9.75
N ALA A 40 10.13 -12.46 -10.10
CA ALA A 40 10.81 -13.47 -9.32
C ALA A 40 12.30 -13.14 -9.05
N ASP A 41 13.02 -12.68 -10.06
CA ASP A 41 14.44 -12.30 -9.98
C ASP A 41 14.68 -11.17 -8.97
N ARG A 42 13.88 -10.10 -9.06
CA ARG A 42 13.99 -8.98 -8.13
C ARG A 42 13.54 -9.36 -6.71
N LEU A 43 12.47 -10.15 -6.62
CA LEU A 43 11.97 -10.58 -5.32
C LEU A 43 13.00 -11.46 -4.60
N ALA A 44 13.70 -12.34 -5.34
CA ALA A 44 14.79 -13.15 -4.80
C ALA A 44 15.96 -12.28 -4.27
N SER A 45 16.35 -11.23 -5.00
CA SER A 45 17.37 -10.30 -4.54
C SER A 45 16.96 -9.55 -3.27
N VAL A 46 15.70 -9.14 -3.16
CA VAL A 46 15.18 -8.51 -1.92
C VAL A 46 15.18 -9.51 -0.77
N LEU A 47 14.75 -10.75 -1.01
CA LEU A 47 14.74 -11.81 0.00
C LEU A 47 16.15 -12.08 0.55
N GLU A 48 17.15 -12.17 -0.31
CA GLU A 48 18.54 -12.38 0.07
C GLU A 48 19.00 -11.33 1.10
N ARG A 49 18.72 -10.05 0.81
CA ARG A 49 19.01 -8.94 1.71
C ARG A 49 18.18 -8.97 3.00
N CYS A 50 16.92 -9.38 2.95
CA CYS A 50 16.09 -9.55 4.16
C CYS A 50 16.69 -10.62 5.08
N ARG A 51 17.20 -11.72 4.50
CA ARG A 51 17.77 -12.84 5.24
C ARG A 51 19.08 -12.53 5.97
N GLU A 52 19.75 -11.46 5.62
CA GLU A 52 20.90 -10.95 6.39
C GLU A 52 20.50 -10.58 7.84
N HIS A 53 19.26 -10.19 8.06
CA HIS A 53 18.73 -9.77 9.37
C HIS A 53 17.65 -10.70 9.92
N SER A 54 16.92 -11.38 9.04
CA SER A 54 15.83 -12.30 9.39
C SER A 54 15.92 -13.55 8.50
N PRO A 55 16.73 -14.54 8.89
CA PRO A 55 17.06 -15.72 8.06
C PRO A 55 15.86 -16.55 7.60
N ASP A 56 14.80 -16.59 8.41
CA ASP A 56 13.58 -17.38 8.16
C ASP A 56 12.58 -16.66 7.25
N SER A 57 12.95 -15.49 6.69
CA SER A 57 12.12 -14.78 5.72
C SER A 57 11.94 -15.57 4.42
N THR A 58 10.80 -15.39 3.77
CA THR A 58 10.41 -16.14 2.57
C THR A 58 9.81 -15.25 1.50
N MET A 59 9.60 -15.80 0.31
CA MET A 59 8.92 -15.12 -0.79
C MET A 59 7.92 -16.04 -1.48
N VAL A 60 6.86 -15.46 -2.01
CA VAL A 60 5.91 -16.10 -2.92
C VAL A 60 5.79 -15.27 -4.19
N VAL A 61 6.00 -15.90 -5.36
CA VAL A 61 5.86 -15.23 -6.65
C VAL A 61 4.41 -15.31 -7.09
N ALA A 62 3.71 -14.20 -7.15
CA ALA A 62 2.31 -14.16 -7.53
C ALA A 62 1.95 -12.89 -8.32
N ASP A 63 1.02 -13.01 -9.27
CA ASP A 63 0.38 -11.88 -9.94
C ASP A 63 -0.97 -11.58 -9.27
N LEU A 64 -1.01 -10.49 -8.54
CA LEU A 64 -2.19 -10.07 -7.80
C LEU A 64 -3.34 -9.57 -8.70
N SER A 65 -3.16 -9.53 -10.03
CA SER A 65 -4.26 -9.29 -10.97
C SER A 65 -5.11 -10.54 -11.23
N HIS A 66 -4.60 -11.73 -10.92
CA HIS A 66 -5.31 -12.99 -10.98
C HIS A 66 -6.11 -13.17 -9.69
N LEU A 67 -7.29 -12.58 -9.67
CA LEU A 67 -8.10 -12.51 -8.44
C LEU A 67 -8.56 -13.89 -7.94
N GLU A 68 -8.70 -14.85 -8.85
CA GLU A 68 -9.06 -16.24 -8.55
C GLU A 68 -8.00 -16.99 -7.74
N ASP A 69 -6.74 -16.55 -7.79
CA ASP A 69 -5.62 -17.22 -7.12
C ASP A 69 -5.35 -16.65 -5.70
N ILE A 70 -6.05 -15.58 -5.29
CA ILE A 70 -5.73 -14.86 -4.05
C ILE A 70 -5.96 -15.70 -2.79
N GLU A 71 -7.01 -16.50 -2.74
CA GLU A 71 -7.29 -17.37 -1.60
C GLU A 71 -6.18 -18.42 -1.44
N ALA A 72 -5.76 -19.08 -2.53
CA ALA A 72 -4.65 -20.03 -2.51
C ALA A 72 -3.32 -19.36 -2.12
N LEU A 73 -3.08 -18.15 -2.60
CA LEU A 73 -1.92 -17.34 -2.18
C LEU A 73 -1.95 -17.04 -0.69
N ALA A 74 -3.11 -16.71 -0.11
CA ALA A 74 -3.23 -16.46 1.31
C ALA A 74 -2.87 -17.71 2.13
N ASP A 75 -3.38 -18.88 1.73
CA ASP A 75 -3.08 -20.16 2.38
C ASP A 75 -1.57 -20.48 2.32
N GLU A 76 -0.93 -20.26 1.16
CA GLU A 76 0.51 -20.46 0.99
C GLU A 76 1.31 -19.53 1.91
N LEU A 77 0.93 -18.25 2.01
CA LEU A 77 1.60 -17.26 2.86
C LEU A 77 1.44 -17.58 4.35
N VAL A 78 0.24 -17.99 4.77
CA VAL A 78 -0.01 -18.44 6.15
C VAL A 78 0.83 -19.65 6.47
N ALA A 79 0.89 -20.65 5.59
CA ALA A 79 1.71 -21.85 5.77
C ALA A 79 3.21 -21.51 5.82
N ALA A 80 3.70 -20.62 4.96
CA ALA A 80 5.09 -20.17 4.91
C ALA A 80 5.54 -19.42 6.18
N LEU A 81 4.59 -18.92 6.98
CA LEU A 81 4.80 -18.25 8.26
C LEU A 81 4.33 -19.09 9.46
N ASP A 82 4.36 -20.42 9.32
CA ASP A 82 4.02 -21.39 10.36
C ASP A 82 2.60 -21.18 10.96
N GLY A 83 1.65 -20.80 10.12
CA GLY A 83 0.24 -20.59 10.51
C GLY A 83 -0.03 -19.23 11.19
N ARG A 84 0.95 -18.32 11.24
CA ARG A 84 0.80 -17.05 11.97
C ARG A 84 1.20 -15.84 11.10
N VAL A 85 0.25 -14.98 10.82
CA VAL A 85 0.48 -13.66 10.22
C VAL A 85 0.09 -12.59 11.22
N ASP A 86 1.05 -11.78 11.67
CA ASP A 86 0.81 -10.70 12.64
C ASP A 86 0.55 -9.36 11.97
N VAL A 87 1.11 -9.14 10.78
CA VAL A 87 0.93 -7.91 10.02
C VAL A 87 0.69 -8.24 8.55
N LEU A 88 -0.39 -7.77 7.98
CA LEU A 88 -0.62 -7.74 6.54
C LEU A 88 -0.44 -6.31 6.02
N ILE A 89 0.54 -6.09 5.14
CA ILE A 89 0.75 -4.81 4.46
C ILE A 89 0.39 -4.95 2.98
N ASN A 90 -0.78 -4.50 2.63
CA ASN A 90 -1.27 -4.40 1.27
C ASN A 90 -0.68 -3.14 0.60
N ASN A 91 0.56 -3.27 0.12
CA ASN A 91 1.29 -2.19 -0.54
C ASN A 91 1.25 -2.27 -2.06
N ALA A 92 1.06 -3.46 -2.64
CA ALA A 92 1.00 -3.63 -4.08
C ALA A 92 0.01 -2.67 -4.74
N GLY A 93 0.42 -2.07 -5.85
CA GLY A 93 -0.42 -1.16 -6.60
C GLY A 93 0.16 -0.82 -7.96
N VAL A 94 -0.68 -0.36 -8.85
CA VAL A 94 -0.29 0.10 -10.19
C VAL A 94 -0.80 1.52 -10.40
N PRO A 95 0.01 2.40 -11.02
CA PRO A 95 -0.46 3.72 -11.42
C PRO A 95 -1.38 3.60 -12.63
N LYS A 96 -2.34 4.52 -12.73
CA LYS A 96 -3.05 4.78 -13.97
C LYS A 96 -3.13 6.28 -14.19
N ARG A 97 -2.24 6.79 -15.04
CA ARG A 97 -2.19 8.19 -15.47
C ARG A 97 -2.76 8.30 -16.87
N ARG A 98 -4.07 8.53 -16.96
CA ARG A 98 -4.77 8.68 -18.24
C ARG A 98 -5.94 9.63 -18.08
N ARG A 99 -6.13 10.52 -19.05
CA ARG A 99 -7.29 11.39 -19.08
C ARG A 99 -8.56 10.55 -19.26
N THR A 100 -9.66 10.99 -18.67
CA THR A 100 -10.93 10.24 -18.72
C THR A 100 -11.44 10.06 -20.15
N ASP A 101 -11.21 11.03 -21.04
CA ASP A 101 -11.56 10.96 -22.46
C ASP A 101 -10.69 9.99 -23.28
N GLN A 102 -9.60 9.50 -22.71
CA GLN A 102 -8.69 8.53 -23.33
C GLN A 102 -8.77 7.14 -22.68
N MET A 103 -9.47 7.03 -21.56
CA MET A 103 -9.53 5.83 -20.73
C MET A 103 -10.52 4.82 -21.30
N THR A 104 -10.20 3.55 -21.22
CA THR A 104 -11.12 2.45 -21.58
C THR A 104 -11.69 1.80 -20.31
N PRO A 105 -12.83 1.09 -20.38
CA PRO A 105 -13.32 0.28 -19.26
C PRO A 105 -12.26 -0.68 -18.71
N ALA A 106 -11.51 -1.36 -19.57
CA ALA A 106 -10.44 -2.27 -19.18
C ALA A 106 -9.30 -1.57 -18.38
N ASP A 107 -9.03 -0.29 -18.64
CA ASP A 107 -8.08 0.49 -17.86
C ASP A 107 -8.57 0.67 -16.41
N VAL A 108 -9.87 0.90 -16.23
CA VAL A 108 -10.50 1.05 -14.91
C VAL A 108 -10.53 -0.29 -14.18
N GLU A 109 -10.99 -1.34 -14.86
CA GLU A 109 -11.06 -2.69 -14.32
C GLU A 109 -9.68 -3.20 -13.87
N GLY A 110 -8.65 -3.01 -14.69
CA GLY A 110 -7.29 -3.44 -14.38
C GLY A 110 -6.68 -2.72 -13.17
N VAL A 111 -6.92 -1.41 -13.00
CA VAL A 111 -6.44 -0.70 -11.81
C VAL A 111 -7.24 -1.08 -10.57
N MET A 112 -8.56 -1.30 -10.70
CA MET A 112 -9.40 -1.77 -9.59
C MET A 112 -9.03 -3.19 -9.16
N ALA A 113 -8.71 -4.08 -10.08
CA ALA A 113 -8.30 -5.44 -9.76
C ALA A 113 -7.12 -5.46 -8.78
N ILE A 114 -6.06 -4.72 -9.09
CA ILE A 114 -4.83 -4.73 -8.29
C ILE A 114 -4.92 -3.82 -7.06
N ASN A 115 -5.49 -2.61 -7.20
CA ASN A 115 -5.44 -1.63 -6.12
C ASN A 115 -6.56 -1.77 -5.09
N TYR A 116 -7.65 -2.48 -5.44
CA TYR A 116 -8.81 -2.64 -4.58
C TYR A 116 -9.21 -4.10 -4.36
N PHE A 117 -9.55 -4.86 -5.42
CA PHE A 117 -10.07 -6.22 -5.25
C PHE A 117 -9.02 -7.19 -4.66
N SER A 118 -7.77 -7.10 -5.12
CA SER A 118 -6.70 -7.95 -4.61
C SER A 118 -6.44 -7.74 -3.11
N PRO A 119 -6.18 -6.51 -2.59
CA PRO A 119 -5.99 -6.32 -1.16
C PRO A 119 -7.23 -6.66 -0.32
N VAL A 120 -8.44 -6.42 -0.84
CA VAL A 120 -9.68 -6.82 -0.16
C VAL A 120 -9.77 -8.34 -0.03
N ARG A 121 -9.58 -9.09 -1.13
CA ARG A 121 -9.61 -10.57 -1.10
C ARG A 121 -8.53 -11.14 -0.18
N LEU A 122 -7.30 -10.62 -0.26
CA LEU A 122 -6.20 -11.08 0.61
C LEU A 122 -6.50 -10.80 2.09
N THR A 123 -7.08 -9.63 2.38
CA THR A 123 -7.54 -9.29 3.73
C THR A 123 -8.62 -10.27 4.21
N LEU A 124 -9.65 -10.53 3.40
CA LEU A 124 -10.74 -11.44 3.76
C LEU A 124 -10.25 -12.88 3.96
N ALA A 125 -9.29 -13.33 3.15
CA ALA A 125 -8.71 -14.67 3.29
C ALA A 125 -7.83 -14.82 4.56
N MET A 126 -7.11 -13.77 4.98
CA MET A 126 -6.25 -13.80 6.16
C MET A 126 -6.97 -13.45 7.47
N LEU A 127 -8.07 -12.71 7.39
CA LEU A 127 -8.81 -12.22 8.57
C LEU A 127 -9.27 -13.35 9.52
N PRO A 128 -9.79 -14.51 9.07
CA PRO A 128 -10.14 -15.61 9.97
C PRO A 128 -8.98 -16.06 10.86
N HIS A 129 -7.78 -16.19 10.32
CA HIS A 129 -6.58 -16.57 11.08
C HIS A 129 -6.18 -15.53 12.14
N MET A 130 -6.43 -14.25 11.89
CA MET A 130 -6.22 -13.17 12.87
C MET A 130 -7.32 -13.17 13.94
N LEU A 131 -8.58 -13.41 13.54
CA LEU A 131 -9.72 -13.49 14.47
C LEU A 131 -9.57 -14.64 15.46
N ASP A 132 -9.16 -15.82 15.01
CA ASP A 132 -8.93 -17.00 15.86
C ASP A 132 -7.90 -16.73 16.97
N ARG A 133 -6.92 -15.87 16.69
CA ARG A 133 -5.92 -15.43 17.67
C ARG A 133 -6.28 -14.14 18.38
N ASN A 134 -7.35 -13.49 17.96
CA ASN A 134 -7.75 -12.15 18.41
C ASN A 134 -6.60 -11.13 18.38
N SER A 135 -5.76 -11.15 17.34
CA SER A 135 -4.57 -10.32 17.23
C SER A 135 -4.11 -10.18 15.78
N GLY A 136 -3.78 -8.97 15.36
CA GLY A 136 -3.21 -8.68 14.04
C GLY A 136 -3.25 -7.22 13.67
N ASP A 137 -2.44 -6.83 12.69
CA ASP A 137 -2.48 -5.52 12.05
C ASP A 137 -2.73 -5.68 10.54
N ILE A 138 -3.69 -4.96 10.00
CA ILE A 138 -3.96 -4.88 8.57
C ILE A 138 -3.70 -3.44 8.15
N VAL A 139 -2.70 -3.24 7.27
CA VAL A 139 -2.33 -1.92 6.75
C VAL A 139 -2.59 -1.88 5.26
N ASN A 140 -3.50 -1.03 4.84
CA ASN A 140 -3.77 -0.75 3.44
C ASN A 140 -3.05 0.53 3.01
N VAL A 141 -2.11 0.40 2.06
CA VAL A 141 -1.36 1.55 1.52
C VAL A 141 -2.22 2.27 0.48
N SER A 142 -2.65 3.47 0.84
CA SER A 142 -3.42 4.38 0.00
C SER A 142 -2.52 5.31 -0.83
N SER A 143 -2.92 6.55 -0.99
CA SER A 143 -2.17 7.57 -1.74
C SER A 143 -2.68 8.97 -1.46
N MET A 144 -1.79 9.95 -1.50
CA MET A 144 -2.18 11.36 -1.59
C MET A 144 -3.09 11.67 -2.81
N GLY A 145 -3.13 10.79 -3.81
CA GLY A 145 -4.09 10.87 -4.92
C GLY A 145 -5.56 10.88 -4.50
N VAL A 146 -5.90 10.37 -3.31
CA VAL A 146 -7.25 10.46 -2.72
C VAL A 146 -7.49 11.87 -2.15
N HIS A 147 -6.47 12.47 -1.57
CA HIS A 147 -6.57 13.70 -0.77
C HIS A 147 -6.17 14.97 -1.53
N MET A 148 -5.66 14.86 -2.76
CA MET A 148 -5.18 16.03 -3.51
C MET A 148 -6.05 16.41 -4.71
N ALA A 149 -6.78 15.49 -5.32
CA ALA A 149 -7.42 15.67 -6.62
C ALA A 149 -6.38 16.04 -7.71
N ALA A 150 -5.86 15.06 -8.43
CA ALA A 150 -4.88 15.28 -9.49
C ALA A 150 -5.47 14.97 -10.87
N PHE A 151 -5.03 15.74 -11.87
CA PHE A 151 -5.46 15.58 -13.25
C PHE A 151 -4.97 14.24 -13.84
N GLY A 152 -5.85 13.55 -14.57
CA GLY A 152 -5.48 12.34 -15.30
C GLY A 152 -5.21 11.09 -14.43
N VAL A 153 -5.65 11.07 -13.16
CA VAL A 153 -5.51 9.91 -12.26
C VAL A 153 -6.84 9.47 -11.63
N SER A 154 -7.96 9.81 -12.27
CA SER A 154 -9.30 9.56 -11.70
C SER A 154 -9.56 8.10 -11.32
N ALA A 155 -9.25 7.14 -12.20
CA ALA A 155 -9.43 5.72 -11.92
C ALA A 155 -8.49 5.22 -10.80
N TYR A 156 -7.24 5.68 -10.80
CA TYR A 156 -6.29 5.37 -9.73
C TYR A 156 -6.76 5.90 -8.37
N SER A 157 -7.12 7.18 -8.32
CA SER A 157 -7.62 7.81 -7.08
C SER A 157 -8.91 7.15 -6.59
N ALA A 158 -9.82 6.81 -7.50
CA ALA A 158 -11.04 6.07 -7.16
C ALA A 158 -10.73 4.70 -6.55
N SER A 159 -9.76 3.95 -7.10
CA SER A 159 -9.36 2.65 -6.57
C SER A 159 -8.78 2.74 -5.15
N LYS A 160 -7.99 3.78 -4.87
CA LYS A 160 -7.41 4.01 -3.54
C LYS A 160 -8.45 4.55 -2.55
N ALA A 161 -9.38 5.41 -3.00
CA ALA A 161 -10.50 5.86 -2.17
C ALA A 161 -11.44 4.69 -1.78
N ALA A 162 -11.71 3.77 -2.70
CA ALA A 162 -12.48 2.57 -2.40
C ALA A 162 -11.79 1.71 -1.33
N LEU A 163 -10.45 1.57 -1.39
CA LEU A 163 -9.67 0.83 -0.40
C LEU A 163 -9.69 1.53 0.97
N GLU A 164 -9.62 2.87 1.02
CA GLU A 164 -9.74 3.61 2.27
C GLU A 164 -11.10 3.38 2.94
N LEU A 165 -12.21 3.56 2.20
CA LEU A 165 -13.55 3.36 2.73
C LEU A 165 -13.81 1.91 3.16
N PHE A 166 -13.28 0.92 2.43
CA PHE A 166 -13.31 -0.47 2.89
C PHE A 166 -12.58 -0.63 4.22
N THR A 167 -11.42 0.02 4.37
CA THR A 167 -10.63 -0.06 5.61
C THR A 167 -11.31 0.65 6.78
N GLU A 168 -12.04 1.75 6.54
CA GLU A 168 -12.89 2.41 7.55
C GLU A 168 -13.98 1.46 8.07
N GLY A 169 -14.68 0.77 7.16
CA GLY A 169 -15.66 -0.27 7.54
C GLY A 169 -15.02 -1.35 8.40
N LEU A 170 -13.89 -1.87 7.95
CA LEU A 170 -13.14 -2.91 8.67
C LEU A 170 -12.69 -2.44 10.06
N TYR A 171 -12.21 -1.20 10.19
CA TYR A 171 -11.83 -0.59 11.48
C TYR A 171 -12.99 -0.56 12.48
N LEU A 172 -14.19 -0.18 12.02
CA LEU A 172 -15.37 -0.13 12.86
C LEU A 172 -15.85 -1.54 13.27
N GLU A 173 -15.84 -2.48 12.32
CA GLU A 173 -16.27 -3.87 12.56
C GLU A 173 -15.35 -4.60 13.53
N LEU A 174 -14.05 -4.35 13.47
CA LEU A 174 -13.03 -4.98 14.31
C LEU A 174 -12.83 -4.29 15.67
N GLY A 175 -13.53 -3.22 15.97
CA GLY A 175 -13.33 -2.39 17.16
C GLY A 175 -13.50 -3.09 18.52
N LYS A 176 -14.02 -4.34 18.54
CA LYS A 176 -14.14 -5.17 19.76
C LYS A 176 -13.14 -6.34 19.76
N THR A 177 -12.23 -6.38 18.81
CA THR A 177 -11.19 -7.42 18.67
C THR A 177 -9.81 -6.84 18.99
N GLY A 178 -8.81 -7.71 19.07
CA GLY A 178 -7.40 -7.31 19.14
C GLY A 178 -6.77 -7.03 17.77
N ILE A 179 -7.57 -6.90 16.70
CA ILE A 179 -7.10 -6.66 15.33
C ILE A 179 -7.25 -5.18 15.01
N ARG A 180 -6.22 -4.59 14.42
CA ARG A 180 -6.19 -3.17 14.03
C ARG A 180 -6.16 -3.04 12.51
N ALA A 181 -7.14 -2.36 11.95
CA ALA A 181 -7.16 -1.98 10.52
C ALA A 181 -6.74 -0.52 10.37
N ARG A 182 -5.86 -0.23 9.40
CA ARG A 182 -5.26 1.10 9.22
C ARG A 182 -5.07 1.45 7.76
N VAL A 183 -5.11 2.74 7.49
CA VAL A 183 -4.70 3.33 6.21
C VAL A 183 -3.35 4.01 6.38
N PHE A 184 -2.41 3.73 5.48
CA PHE A 184 -1.19 4.51 5.35
C PHE A 184 -1.22 5.30 4.04
N VAL A 185 -0.99 6.60 4.09
CA VAL A 185 -1.06 7.52 2.96
C VAL A 185 0.33 8.05 2.64
N PRO A 186 1.04 7.45 1.66
CA PRO A 186 2.33 7.96 1.22
C PRO A 186 2.19 9.26 0.43
N GLY A 187 3.15 10.16 0.64
CA GLY A 187 3.39 11.34 -0.21
C GLY A 187 4.00 10.96 -1.55
N THR A 188 4.43 11.97 -2.31
CA THR A 188 5.22 11.75 -3.53
C THR A 188 6.50 11.04 -3.15
N THR A 189 6.73 9.87 -3.76
CA THR A 189 7.85 8.99 -3.43
C THR A 189 8.69 8.70 -4.66
N ALA A 190 10.01 8.81 -4.52
CA ALA A 190 10.96 8.44 -5.55
C ALA A 190 10.97 6.91 -5.70
N SER A 191 10.33 6.42 -6.76
CA SER A 191 10.22 4.97 -7.03
C SER A 191 9.90 4.70 -8.50
N GLU A 192 10.01 3.45 -8.93
CA GLU A 192 9.58 3.01 -10.26
C GLU A 192 8.08 3.26 -10.53
N PHE A 193 7.27 3.46 -9.51
CA PHE A 193 5.85 3.79 -9.65
C PHE A 193 5.65 5.10 -10.41
N SER A 194 6.55 6.07 -10.21
CA SER A 194 6.52 7.39 -10.81
C SER A 194 7.23 7.48 -12.17
N THR A 195 7.71 6.36 -12.74
CA THR A 195 8.33 6.34 -14.08
C THR A 195 7.30 6.18 -15.19
N ASP A 196 7.74 6.35 -16.44
CA ASP A 196 6.90 6.06 -17.61
C ASP A 196 6.46 4.60 -17.61
N LYS A 197 5.19 4.39 -17.92
CA LYS A 197 4.59 3.05 -18.04
C LYS A 197 3.79 2.97 -19.35
N PRO A 198 3.85 1.84 -20.07
CA PRO A 198 3.02 1.65 -21.26
C PRO A 198 1.54 1.91 -20.95
N GLY A 199 0.86 2.64 -21.83
CA GLY A 199 -0.55 2.98 -21.69
C GLY A 199 -0.89 4.03 -20.63
N ASN A 200 0.12 4.69 -20.05
CA ASN A 200 -0.04 5.87 -19.19
C ASN A 200 0.44 7.15 -19.89
N ASN A 201 -0.11 8.28 -19.50
CA ASN A 201 0.49 9.58 -19.77
C ASN A 201 1.78 9.75 -18.97
N PRO A 202 2.69 10.67 -19.36
CA PRO A 202 3.91 10.93 -18.61
C PRO A 202 3.66 11.19 -17.12
N PRO A 203 4.62 10.86 -16.25
CA PRO A 203 4.51 11.17 -14.83
C PRO A 203 4.44 12.67 -14.59
N PHE A 204 3.81 13.06 -13.48
CA PHE A 204 3.86 14.46 -13.06
C PHE A 204 5.29 14.86 -12.72
N PRO A 205 5.67 16.11 -12.98
CA PRO A 205 6.91 16.67 -12.46
C PRO A 205 6.95 16.47 -10.93
N SER A 206 8.05 15.95 -10.43
CA SER A 206 8.30 15.83 -9.00
C SER A 206 9.31 16.88 -8.56
N ASP A 207 9.00 17.56 -7.44
CA ASP A 207 9.95 18.46 -6.79
C ASP A 207 10.79 17.64 -5.80
N PRO A 208 12.12 17.55 -5.96
CA PRO A 208 12.98 16.83 -5.04
C PRO A 208 12.84 17.28 -3.58
N ALA A 209 12.54 18.57 -3.34
CA ALA A 209 12.35 19.10 -1.99
C ALA A 209 11.11 18.58 -1.28
N THR A 210 10.19 17.93 -2.02
CA THR A 210 8.91 17.44 -1.51
C THR A 210 8.68 15.97 -1.82
N THR A 211 9.69 15.29 -2.34
CA THR A 211 9.67 13.87 -2.70
C THR A 211 10.44 13.08 -1.65
N SER A 212 9.76 12.18 -0.96
CA SER A 212 10.38 11.27 0.01
C SER A 212 11.08 10.11 -0.71
N SER A 213 12.10 9.54 -0.07
CA SER A 213 12.66 8.25 -0.50
C SER A 213 11.72 7.10 -0.11
N SER A 214 11.90 5.94 -0.74
CA SER A 214 11.15 4.74 -0.38
C SER A 214 11.47 4.29 1.05
N GLU A 215 12.70 4.49 1.50
CA GLU A 215 13.19 4.16 2.84
C GLU A 215 12.52 5.04 3.91
N GLU A 216 12.42 6.36 3.67
CA GLU A 216 11.71 7.27 4.58
C GLU A 216 10.24 6.90 4.74
N VAL A 217 9.58 6.55 3.63
CA VAL A 217 8.18 6.09 3.64
C VAL A 217 8.04 4.77 4.41
N ALA A 218 8.96 3.81 4.21
CA ALA A 218 8.95 2.53 4.90
C ALA A 218 9.13 2.70 6.42
N VAL A 219 10.09 3.53 6.85
CA VAL A 219 10.29 3.86 8.27
C VAL A 219 9.02 4.48 8.86
N SER A 220 8.44 5.47 8.19
CA SER A 220 7.21 6.15 8.67
C SER A 220 6.03 5.18 8.80
N LEU A 221 5.84 4.25 7.85
CA LEU A 221 4.77 3.26 7.91
C LEU A 221 5.00 2.29 9.08
N LEU A 222 6.19 1.74 9.23
CA LEU A 222 6.47 0.79 10.30
C LEU A 222 6.42 1.45 11.69
N ASP A 223 6.81 2.72 11.80
CA ASP A 223 6.63 3.49 13.04
C ASP A 223 5.15 3.79 13.34
N ALA A 224 4.30 3.88 12.31
CA ALA A 224 2.86 4.04 12.48
C ALA A 224 2.18 2.80 13.08
N LEU A 225 2.78 1.60 12.99
CA LEU A 225 2.26 0.39 13.66
C LEU A 225 2.22 0.52 15.19
N GLU A 226 3.11 1.35 15.77
CA GLU A 226 3.19 1.57 17.21
C GLU A 226 2.19 2.63 17.71
N ARG A 227 1.61 3.43 16.80
CA ARG A 227 0.64 4.46 17.15
C ARG A 227 -0.78 3.91 17.06
N ASP A 228 -1.67 4.42 17.90
CA ASP A 228 -3.10 4.10 17.85
C ASP A 228 -3.82 5.12 16.92
N GLU A 229 -3.46 5.08 15.62
CA GLU A 229 -4.01 5.97 14.61
C GLU A 229 -4.62 5.14 13.49
N PHE A 230 -5.85 5.49 13.06
CA PHE A 230 -6.48 4.84 11.90
C PHE A 230 -5.82 5.26 10.60
N VAL A 231 -5.56 6.55 10.39
CA VAL A 231 -4.87 7.09 9.21
C VAL A 231 -3.52 7.64 9.61
N ALA A 232 -2.46 7.13 8.98
CA ALA A 232 -1.12 7.66 9.11
C ALA A 232 -0.60 8.18 7.75
N PHE A 233 0.11 9.29 7.78
CA PHE A 233 0.75 9.91 6.62
C PHE A 233 2.26 9.78 6.69
N THR A 234 2.95 9.87 5.55
CA THR A 234 4.42 9.92 5.56
C THR A 234 4.95 11.05 6.43
N GLY A 235 4.30 12.21 6.41
CA GLY A 235 4.71 13.37 7.21
C GLY A 235 3.59 14.38 7.43
N ALA A 236 3.91 15.41 8.21
CA ALA A 236 2.97 16.47 8.59
C ALA A 236 2.42 17.26 7.38
N ARG A 237 3.21 17.38 6.31
CA ARG A 237 2.79 18.08 5.09
C ARG A 237 1.63 17.38 4.40
N GLU A 238 1.70 16.07 4.27
CA GLU A 238 0.65 15.24 3.66
C GLU A 238 -0.62 15.33 4.50
N ALA A 239 -0.50 15.21 5.81
CA ALA A 239 -1.63 15.33 6.75
C ALA A 239 -2.30 16.72 6.65
N GLN A 240 -1.52 17.81 6.60
CA GLN A 240 -2.04 19.17 6.44
C GLN A 240 -2.73 19.38 5.09
N THR A 241 -2.21 18.78 4.02
CA THR A 241 -2.82 18.85 2.69
C THR A 241 -4.17 18.13 2.66
N ALA A 242 -4.24 16.94 3.25
CA ALA A 242 -5.49 16.20 3.41
C ALA A 242 -6.52 16.98 4.23
N GLN A 243 -6.08 17.59 5.33
CA GLN A 243 -6.94 18.41 6.19
C GLN A 243 -7.52 19.60 5.43
N LYS A 244 -6.72 20.37 4.70
CA LYS A 244 -7.20 21.51 3.90
C LYS A 244 -8.29 21.13 2.90
N ARG A 245 -8.16 19.96 2.25
CA ARG A 245 -9.21 19.44 1.37
C ARG A 245 -10.49 19.10 2.14
N ASN A 246 -10.35 18.53 3.32
CA ASN A 246 -11.50 18.13 4.15
C ASN A 246 -12.22 19.34 4.75
N ASP A 247 -11.52 20.43 5.04
CA ASP A 247 -12.11 21.66 5.57
C ASP A 247 -13.10 22.31 4.58
N ASP A 248 -12.74 22.38 3.28
CA ASP A 248 -13.64 22.82 2.20
C ASP A 248 -13.25 22.17 0.87
N VAL A 249 -13.96 21.10 0.52
CA VAL A 249 -13.73 20.37 -0.74
C VAL A 249 -14.07 21.22 -1.97
N ASN A 250 -15.01 22.15 -1.88
CA ASN A 250 -15.41 22.98 -3.03
C ASN A 250 -14.34 24.01 -3.35
N GLU A 251 -13.83 24.71 -2.33
CA GLU A 251 -12.72 25.67 -2.48
C GLU A 251 -11.48 24.95 -2.97
N TRP A 252 -11.15 23.79 -2.39
CA TRP A 252 -10.03 22.97 -2.81
C TRP A 252 -10.10 22.59 -4.29
N LEU A 253 -11.23 22.05 -4.74
CA LEU A 253 -11.41 21.63 -6.14
C LEU A 253 -11.40 22.82 -7.11
N ALA A 254 -11.94 23.98 -6.72
CA ALA A 254 -11.89 25.19 -7.52
C ALA A 254 -10.42 25.66 -7.72
N THR A 255 -9.63 25.65 -6.64
CA THR A 255 -8.20 25.97 -6.68
C THR A 255 -7.43 25.01 -7.59
N MET A 256 -7.61 23.71 -7.40
CA MET A 256 -6.94 22.68 -8.22
C MET A 256 -7.33 22.76 -9.68
N ARG A 257 -8.61 23.05 -9.99
CA ARG A 257 -9.07 23.28 -11.36
C ARG A 257 -8.33 24.44 -12.00
N GLY A 258 -8.11 25.56 -11.29
CA GLY A 258 -7.33 26.70 -11.77
C GLY A 258 -5.90 26.31 -12.14
N VAL A 259 -5.24 25.53 -11.30
CA VAL A 259 -3.87 25.03 -11.54
C VAL A 259 -3.80 24.20 -12.84
N PHE A 260 -4.72 23.27 -13.04
CA PHE A 260 -4.68 22.35 -14.19
C PHE A 260 -5.25 22.93 -15.50
N THR A 261 -5.94 24.07 -15.47
CA THR A 261 -6.39 24.76 -16.70
C THR A 261 -5.31 25.68 -17.28
N THR A 262 -4.24 25.94 -16.54
CA THR A 262 -3.10 26.75 -16.99
C THR A 262 -1.91 25.92 -17.47
N MET A 263 -1.96 24.61 -17.35
CA MET A 263 -1.01 23.62 -17.89
C MET A 263 -1.50 23.08 -19.26
#